data_dd68e668acff87cd66de4dc4a35e7b0d
#
_entry.id   dd68e668acff87cd66de4dc4a35e7b0d
#
_cell.length_a   1.000
_cell.length_b   1.000
_cell.length_c   1.000
_cell.angle_alpha   90.00
_cell.angle_beta   90.00
_cell.angle_gamma   90.00
#
_symmetry.space_group_name_H-M   'P 1'
#
loop_
_entity.id
_entity.type
_entity.pdbx_description
1 polymer ?
#
loop_
_entity_poly.entity_id
_entity_poly.type
_entity_poly.pdbx_seq_one_letter_code
_entity_poly.pdbx_strand_id
1 'polypeptide(L)'
;RSFTAEEAVEAELSDLVANDLDALLESLDGLEMTRVDGSSVVIELDNPAIYKIEQSRAEEILSFLANPNVAYLLLALGMLGIYVEVTHPGGIFPGVVGVIAMLLALYSLSVLPLSWAGVGLIAIALLLFLLEVKVTSFGLLTVGGVICFVLGSLMLFDGPIPDMRVSLGVALPTAVVIAGLVVFLLTRVIK
;
A
#
# COMPACT_ATOMS: atom_id res chain seq x y z
N ARG A 1 12.82 -7.32 15.58
CA ARG A 1 14.21 -7.45 15.14
C ARG A 1 14.17 -8.18 13.81
N SER A 2 14.75 -7.62 12.76
CA SER A 2 14.93 -8.30 11.46
C SER A 2 16.27 -9.03 11.48
N PHE A 3 16.30 -10.22 10.92
CA PHE A 3 17.51 -11.04 10.78
C PHE A 3 17.88 -11.11 9.29
N THR A 4 19.16 -11.14 8.97
CA THR A 4 19.62 -11.57 7.64
C THR A 4 19.44 -13.07 7.50
N ALA A 5 19.62 -13.62 6.29
CA ALA A 5 19.50 -15.07 6.08
C ALA A 5 20.55 -15.85 6.91
N GLU A 6 21.78 -15.33 6.95
CA GLU A 6 22.87 -15.91 7.72
C GLU A 6 22.64 -15.83 9.23
N GLU A 7 22.18 -14.66 9.72
CA GLU A 7 21.82 -14.48 11.14
C GLU A 7 20.66 -15.39 11.55
N ALA A 8 19.73 -15.70 10.63
CA ALA A 8 18.62 -16.61 10.90
C ALA A 8 19.11 -18.05 11.12
N VAL A 9 20.11 -18.48 10.36
CA VAL A 9 20.75 -19.81 10.57
C VAL A 9 21.53 -19.81 11.88
N GLU A 10 22.33 -18.78 12.18
CA GLU A 10 23.07 -18.68 13.45
C GLU A 10 22.12 -18.65 14.67
N ALA A 11 20.93 -18.09 14.51
CA ALA A 11 19.91 -18.03 15.58
C ALA A 11 19.00 -19.28 15.61
N GLU A 12 19.30 -20.32 14.86
CA GLU A 12 18.51 -21.57 14.75
C GLU A 12 17.04 -21.31 14.32
N LEU A 13 16.78 -20.22 13.58
CA LEU A 13 15.46 -19.89 13.02
C LEU A 13 15.27 -20.46 11.62
N SER A 14 16.36 -20.88 10.96
CA SER A 14 16.39 -21.53 9.67
C SER A 14 17.49 -22.57 9.67
N ASP A 15 17.28 -23.68 9.01
CA ASP A 15 18.24 -24.80 8.97
C ASP A 15 19.37 -24.58 7.96
N LEU A 16 19.08 -23.85 6.86
CA LEU A 16 20.06 -23.58 5.80
C LEU A 16 19.73 -22.32 5.00
N VAL A 17 20.72 -21.82 4.25
CA VAL A 17 20.58 -20.78 3.24
C VAL A 17 21.04 -21.33 1.89
N ALA A 18 20.27 -21.10 0.84
CA ALA A 18 20.63 -21.45 -0.53
C ALA A 18 20.51 -20.24 -1.45
N ASN A 19 21.39 -20.11 -2.44
CA ASN A 19 21.41 -18.99 -3.37
C ASN A 19 20.36 -19.14 -4.48
N ASP A 20 20.00 -20.38 -4.81
CA ASP A 20 19.02 -20.72 -5.84
C ASP A 20 18.33 -22.04 -5.51
N LEU A 21 17.37 -22.43 -6.37
CA LEU A 21 16.58 -23.63 -6.17
C LEU A 21 17.42 -24.90 -6.32
N ASP A 22 18.39 -24.92 -7.24
CA ASP A 22 19.22 -26.10 -7.51
C ASP A 22 20.15 -26.35 -6.30
N ALA A 23 20.77 -25.29 -5.78
CA ALA A 23 21.58 -25.36 -4.55
C ALA A 23 20.75 -25.76 -3.33
N LEU A 24 19.47 -25.33 -3.26
CA LEU A 24 18.54 -25.74 -2.20
C LEU A 24 18.26 -27.25 -2.27
N LEU A 25 17.93 -27.76 -3.46
CA LEU A 25 17.63 -29.16 -3.65
C LEU A 25 18.85 -30.06 -3.36
N GLU A 26 20.05 -29.64 -3.78
CA GLU A 26 21.30 -30.33 -3.47
C GLU A 26 21.60 -30.35 -1.96
N SER A 27 21.31 -29.25 -1.25
CA SER A 27 21.53 -29.17 0.19
C SER A 27 20.50 -29.95 1.00
N LEU A 28 19.29 -30.16 0.45
CA LEU A 28 18.24 -30.93 1.09
C LEU A 28 18.38 -32.45 0.89
N ASP A 29 19.04 -32.86 -0.21
CA ASP A 29 19.22 -34.29 -0.47
C ASP A 29 20.16 -34.92 0.54
N GLY A 30 19.70 -35.98 1.22
CA GLY A 30 20.41 -36.63 2.30
C GLY A 30 20.34 -35.92 3.67
N LEU A 31 19.62 -34.80 3.79
CA LEU A 31 19.48 -34.11 5.07
C LEU A 31 18.63 -34.93 6.04
N GLU A 32 19.15 -35.15 7.24
CA GLU A 32 18.43 -35.81 8.32
C GLU A 32 17.65 -34.76 9.13
N MET A 33 16.32 -34.90 9.17
CA MET A 33 15.43 -34.03 9.95
C MET A 33 14.78 -34.81 11.08
N THR A 34 14.73 -34.20 12.26
CA THR A 34 14.01 -34.75 13.41
C THR A 34 12.60 -34.19 13.46
N ARG A 35 11.59 -35.06 13.39
CA ARG A 35 10.18 -34.67 13.53
C ARG A 35 9.85 -34.33 14.99
N VAL A 36 8.73 -33.64 15.17
CA VAL A 36 8.22 -33.25 16.49
C VAL A 36 7.94 -34.48 17.39
N ASP A 37 7.67 -35.63 16.80
CA ASP A 37 7.48 -36.90 17.53
C ASP A 37 8.80 -37.60 17.92
N GLY A 38 9.95 -37.01 17.60
CA GLY A 38 11.29 -37.52 17.90
C GLY A 38 11.81 -38.56 16.88
N SER A 39 11.07 -38.85 15.80
CA SER A 39 11.56 -39.73 14.72
C SER A 39 12.45 -38.94 13.76
N SER A 40 13.58 -39.54 13.32
CA SER A 40 14.37 -38.95 12.26
C SER A 40 13.93 -39.45 10.88
N VAL A 41 13.94 -38.54 9.92
CA VAL A 41 13.63 -38.80 8.52
C VAL A 41 14.74 -38.20 7.66
N VAL A 42 15.30 -38.99 6.77
CA VAL A 42 16.23 -38.51 5.76
C VAL A 42 15.40 -38.06 4.54
N ILE A 43 15.67 -36.86 4.06
CA ILE A 43 15.07 -36.33 2.83
C ILE A 43 15.84 -36.98 1.65
N GLU A 44 15.16 -37.81 0.88
CA GLU A 44 15.71 -38.37 -0.36
C GLU A 44 15.04 -37.70 -1.55
N LEU A 45 15.81 -36.95 -2.35
CA LEU A 45 15.33 -36.22 -3.53
C LEU A 45 15.82 -36.93 -4.80
N ASP A 46 15.23 -38.09 -5.12
CA ASP A 46 15.49 -38.76 -6.38
C ASP A 46 14.62 -38.13 -7.49
N ASN A 47 15.24 -37.25 -8.29
CA ASN A 47 14.63 -36.55 -9.41
C ASN A 47 13.31 -35.80 -9.04
N PRO A 48 13.36 -34.80 -8.14
CA PRO A 48 12.17 -34.15 -7.63
C PRO A 48 11.43 -33.39 -8.76
N ALA A 49 10.13 -33.63 -8.86
CA ALA A 49 9.28 -32.90 -9.80
C ALA A 49 8.97 -31.50 -9.23
N ILE A 50 9.48 -30.47 -9.90
CA ILE A 50 9.23 -29.07 -9.54
C ILE A 50 7.95 -28.59 -10.23
N TYR A 51 6.93 -28.27 -9.45
CA TYR A 51 5.69 -27.67 -9.94
C TYR A 51 5.67 -26.18 -9.61
N LYS A 52 5.69 -25.36 -10.64
CA LYS A 52 5.47 -23.92 -10.48
C LYS A 52 3.98 -23.66 -10.34
N ILE A 53 3.55 -23.26 -9.14
CA ILE A 53 2.18 -22.86 -8.90
C ILE A 53 2.04 -21.42 -9.40
N GLU A 54 1.31 -21.23 -10.51
CA GLU A 54 0.99 -19.91 -11.04
C GLU A 54 -0.20 -19.33 -10.28
N GLN A 55 -0.14 -18.04 -9.99
CA GLN A 55 -1.26 -17.34 -9.38
C GLN A 55 -2.45 -17.31 -10.34
N SER A 56 -3.63 -17.54 -9.82
CA SER A 56 -4.87 -17.32 -10.57
C SER A 56 -5.08 -15.82 -10.84
N ARG A 57 -5.88 -15.48 -11.86
CA ARG A 57 -6.22 -14.09 -12.16
C ARG A 57 -6.83 -13.35 -10.97
N ALA A 58 -7.60 -14.04 -10.15
CA ALA A 58 -8.15 -13.45 -8.93
C ALA A 58 -7.07 -13.13 -7.90
N GLU A 59 -6.11 -14.03 -7.69
CA GLU A 59 -4.97 -13.81 -6.79
C GLU A 59 -4.06 -12.68 -7.29
N GLU A 60 -3.87 -12.56 -8.61
CA GLU A 60 -3.11 -11.47 -9.22
C GLU A 60 -3.78 -10.10 -8.93
N ILE A 61 -5.10 -10.01 -9.11
CA ILE A 61 -5.87 -8.79 -8.81
C ILE A 61 -5.82 -8.48 -7.30
N LEU A 62 -6.00 -9.48 -6.44
CA LEU A 62 -5.94 -9.32 -5.00
C LEU A 62 -4.55 -8.86 -4.53
N SER A 63 -3.50 -9.46 -5.08
CA SER A 63 -2.11 -9.07 -4.82
C SER A 63 -1.82 -7.63 -5.24
N PHE A 64 -2.34 -7.22 -6.41
CA PHE A 64 -2.24 -5.84 -6.88
C PHE A 64 -2.94 -4.86 -5.93
N LEU A 65 -4.16 -5.18 -5.49
CA LEU A 65 -4.92 -4.36 -4.54
C LEU A 65 -4.29 -4.35 -3.14
N ALA A 66 -3.59 -5.42 -2.73
CA ALA A 66 -2.88 -5.49 -1.45
C ALA A 66 -1.56 -4.67 -1.44
N ASN A 67 -1.18 -4.01 -2.55
CA ASN A 67 -0.03 -3.14 -2.58
C ASN A 67 -0.34 -1.78 -1.92
N PRO A 68 0.44 -1.33 -0.91
CA PRO A 68 0.19 -0.07 -0.21
C PRO A 68 0.15 1.17 -1.12
N ASN A 69 1.00 1.20 -2.14
CA ASN A 69 1.02 2.32 -3.09
C ASN A 69 -0.24 2.35 -3.95
N VAL A 70 -0.75 1.18 -4.36
CA VAL A 70 -2.00 1.06 -5.14
C VAL A 70 -3.19 1.47 -4.28
N ALA A 71 -3.28 0.96 -3.05
CA ALA A 71 -4.32 1.33 -2.08
C ALA A 71 -4.36 2.85 -1.84
N TYR A 72 -3.19 3.46 -1.65
CA TYR A 72 -3.05 4.89 -1.48
C TYR A 72 -3.47 5.68 -2.73
N LEU A 73 -3.04 5.27 -3.92
CA LEU A 73 -3.43 5.93 -5.17
C LEU A 73 -4.94 5.83 -5.43
N LEU A 74 -5.54 4.69 -5.14
CA LEU A 74 -6.99 4.50 -5.21
C LEU A 74 -7.73 5.42 -4.22
N LEU A 75 -7.21 5.53 -2.99
CA LEU A 75 -7.76 6.44 -1.97
C LEU A 75 -7.67 7.90 -2.43
N ALA A 76 -6.49 8.32 -2.93
CA ALA A 76 -6.27 9.66 -3.44
C ALA A 76 -7.17 9.97 -4.64
N LEU A 77 -7.30 9.05 -5.59
CA LEU A 77 -8.20 9.17 -6.75
C LEU A 77 -9.66 9.24 -6.32
N GLY A 78 -10.06 8.40 -5.36
CA GLY A 78 -11.40 8.41 -4.77
C GLY A 78 -11.75 9.76 -4.14
N MET A 79 -10.86 10.26 -3.28
CA MET A 79 -11.02 11.57 -2.66
C MET A 79 -11.10 12.70 -3.70
N LEU A 80 -10.21 12.66 -4.70
CA LEU A 80 -10.16 13.67 -5.74
C LEU A 80 -11.44 13.68 -6.58
N GLY A 81 -11.93 12.52 -7.01
CA GLY A 81 -13.15 12.39 -7.80
C GLY A 81 -14.38 12.90 -7.04
N ILE A 82 -14.50 12.56 -5.75
CA ILE A 82 -15.57 13.04 -4.88
C ILE A 82 -15.44 14.56 -4.66
N TYR A 83 -14.22 15.05 -4.43
CA TYR A 83 -13.95 16.48 -4.26
C TYR A 83 -14.38 17.29 -5.49
N VAL A 84 -14.03 16.83 -6.71
CA VAL A 84 -14.41 17.48 -7.97
C VAL A 84 -15.92 17.53 -8.13
N GLU A 85 -16.63 16.42 -7.86
CA GLU A 85 -18.09 16.35 -7.99
C GLU A 85 -18.81 17.26 -6.97
N VAL A 86 -18.31 17.32 -5.72
CA VAL A 86 -18.90 18.17 -4.66
C VAL A 86 -18.69 19.66 -4.96
N THR A 87 -17.54 20.02 -5.54
CA THR A 87 -17.19 21.41 -5.83
C THR A 87 -17.76 21.91 -7.17
N HIS A 88 -17.94 21.03 -8.13
CA HIS A 88 -18.45 21.31 -9.47
C HIS A 88 -19.50 20.27 -9.88
N PRO A 89 -20.70 20.33 -9.27
CA PRO A 89 -21.74 19.34 -9.55
C PRO A 89 -22.21 19.42 -11.01
N GLY A 90 -22.39 18.26 -11.62
CA GLY A 90 -22.88 18.10 -13.00
C GLY A 90 -21.99 17.28 -13.93
N GLY A 91 -20.77 16.95 -13.52
CA GLY A 91 -19.88 16.09 -14.29
C GLY A 91 -20.24 14.62 -14.24
N ILE A 92 -20.89 14.14 -13.16
CA ILE A 92 -21.23 12.75 -12.81
C ILE A 92 -20.06 11.78 -12.94
N PHE A 93 -19.30 11.85 -14.03
CA PHE A 93 -18.18 10.94 -14.32
C PHE A 93 -17.06 10.97 -13.26
N PRO A 94 -16.54 12.13 -12.81
CA PRO A 94 -15.52 12.16 -11.76
C PRO A 94 -16.03 11.57 -10.44
N GLY A 95 -17.29 11.83 -10.08
CA GLY A 95 -17.92 11.30 -8.88
C GLY A 95 -18.06 9.78 -8.90
N VAL A 96 -18.53 9.21 -10.02
CA VAL A 96 -18.67 7.76 -10.18
C VAL A 96 -17.31 7.07 -10.09
N VAL A 97 -16.31 7.56 -10.84
CA VAL A 97 -14.94 7.03 -10.78
C VAL A 97 -14.37 7.17 -9.37
N GLY A 98 -14.62 8.30 -8.71
CA GLY A 98 -14.20 8.56 -7.34
C GLY A 98 -14.79 7.57 -6.34
N VAL A 99 -16.09 7.27 -6.44
CA VAL A 99 -16.75 6.30 -5.56
C VAL A 99 -16.20 4.87 -5.80
N ILE A 100 -16.03 4.46 -7.05
CA ILE A 100 -15.46 3.14 -7.36
C ILE A 100 -14.05 3.03 -6.81
N ALA A 101 -13.19 4.03 -7.05
CA ALA A 101 -11.82 4.06 -6.53
C ALA A 101 -11.80 4.03 -4.99
N MET A 102 -12.72 4.75 -4.33
CA MET A 102 -12.87 4.76 -2.88
C MET A 102 -13.25 3.38 -2.34
N LEU A 103 -14.20 2.69 -2.96
CA LEU A 103 -14.59 1.34 -2.54
C LEU A 103 -13.45 0.34 -2.69
N LEU A 104 -12.70 0.41 -3.79
CA LEU A 104 -11.50 -0.42 -3.99
C LEU A 104 -10.41 -0.09 -2.97
N ALA A 105 -10.21 1.20 -2.66
CA ALA A 105 -9.28 1.63 -1.62
C ALA A 105 -9.68 1.07 -0.25
N LEU A 106 -10.95 1.17 0.15
CA LEU A 106 -11.45 0.64 1.42
C LEU A 106 -11.26 -0.88 1.51
N TYR A 107 -11.46 -1.61 0.41
CA TYR A 107 -11.16 -3.02 0.36
C TYR A 107 -9.65 -3.28 0.58
N SER A 108 -8.77 -2.58 -0.14
CA SER A 108 -7.33 -2.68 0.03
C SER A 108 -6.88 -2.36 1.46
N LEU A 109 -7.45 -1.30 2.06
CA LEU A 109 -7.17 -0.90 3.44
C LEU A 109 -7.62 -1.95 4.48
N SER A 110 -8.60 -2.79 4.16
CA SER A 110 -9.05 -3.85 5.08
C SER A 110 -8.04 -5.00 5.22
N VAL A 111 -7.13 -5.13 4.25
CA VAL A 111 -6.11 -6.20 4.20
C VAL A 111 -4.75 -5.71 4.72
N LEU A 112 -4.51 -4.41 4.66
CA LEU A 112 -3.23 -3.79 5.03
C LEU A 112 -3.21 -3.33 6.50
N PRO A 113 -2.03 -3.36 7.17
CA PRO A 113 -1.87 -2.82 8.52
C PRO A 113 -2.04 -1.30 8.53
N LEU A 114 -3.21 -0.84 8.92
CA LEU A 114 -3.65 0.54 8.84
C LEU A 114 -3.33 1.32 10.10
N SER A 115 -2.78 2.54 9.94
CA SER A 115 -2.62 3.52 11.00
C SER A 115 -3.81 4.49 11.04
N TRP A 116 -4.58 4.47 12.13
CA TRP A 116 -5.71 5.39 12.32
C TRP A 116 -5.29 6.85 12.37
N ALA A 117 -4.06 7.15 12.79
CA ALA A 117 -3.50 8.50 12.76
C ALA A 117 -3.31 8.99 11.32
N GLY A 118 -2.80 8.14 10.42
CA GLY A 118 -2.67 8.44 8.99
C GLY A 118 -4.02 8.70 8.34
N VAL A 119 -5.01 7.82 8.60
CA VAL A 119 -6.38 8.00 8.11
C VAL A 119 -6.98 9.32 8.61
N GLY A 120 -6.83 9.62 9.88
CA GLY A 120 -7.32 10.87 10.48
C GLY A 120 -6.72 12.11 9.82
N LEU A 121 -5.40 12.11 9.57
CA LEU A 121 -4.72 13.22 8.89
C LEU A 121 -5.22 13.40 7.45
N ILE A 122 -5.42 12.31 6.71
CA ILE A 122 -5.97 12.36 5.35
C ILE A 122 -7.41 12.88 5.36
N ALA A 123 -8.23 12.44 6.31
CA ALA A 123 -9.59 12.96 6.47
C ALA A 123 -9.61 14.47 6.79
N ILE A 124 -8.71 14.93 7.67
CA ILE A 124 -8.54 16.36 7.97
C ILE A 124 -8.09 17.11 6.70
N ALA A 125 -7.17 16.57 5.92
CA ALA A 125 -6.74 17.18 4.67
C ALA A 125 -7.92 17.39 3.71
N LEU A 126 -8.79 16.38 3.53
CA LEU A 126 -9.98 16.48 2.71
C LEU A 126 -10.94 17.57 3.23
N LEU A 127 -11.16 17.62 4.55
CA LEU A 127 -12.00 18.67 5.16
C LEU A 127 -11.42 20.05 4.92
N LEU A 128 -10.11 20.25 5.05
CA LEU A 128 -9.45 21.53 4.79
C LEU A 128 -9.60 21.95 3.32
N PHE A 129 -9.45 21.01 2.37
CA PHE A 129 -9.67 21.28 0.95
C PHE A 129 -11.14 21.65 0.65
N LEU A 130 -12.11 20.99 1.26
CA LEU A 130 -13.52 21.32 1.10
C LEU A 130 -13.89 22.67 1.74
N LEU A 131 -13.29 23.00 2.88
CA LEU A 131 -13.50 24.27 3.56
C LEU A 131 -12.91 25.44 2.77
N GLU A 132 -11.75 25.27 2.11
CA GLU A 132 -11.13 26.29 1.27
C GLU A 132 -12.07 26.80 0.18
N VAL A 133 -12.94 25.94 -0.38
CA VAL A 133 -13.94 26.32 -1.40
C VAL A 133 -15.02 27.24 -0.82
N LYS A 134 -15.32 27.08 0.48
CA LYS A 134 -16.40 27.84 1.15
C LYS A 134 -15.90 29.09 1.90
N VAL A 135 -14.65 29.03 2.36
CA VAL A 135 -14.04 30.09 3.17
C VAL A 135 -12.88 30.69 2.39
N THR A 136 -12.95 32.00 2.11
CA THR A 136 -11.85 32.69 1.41
C THR A 136 -10.65 32.87 2.34
N SER A 137 -9.84 31.78 2.47
CA SER A 137 -8.65 31.78 3.31
C SER A 137 -7.35 32.09 2.55
N PHE A 138 -7.46 32.51 1.30
CA PHE A 138 -6.30 32.83 0.42
C PHE A 138 -5.27 31.70 0.29
N GLY A 139 -5.73 30.45 0.36
CA GLY A 139 -4.87 29.27 0.21
C GLY A 139 -4.28 28.73 1.52
N LEU A 140 -4.55 29.37 2.67
CA LEU A 140 -4.01 28.90 3.97
C LEU A 140 -4.51 27.50 4.33
N LEU A 141 -5.80 27.22 4.11
CA LEU A 141 -6.37 25.89 4.34
C LEU A 141 -5.85 24.86 3.33
N THR A 142 -5.58 25.28 2.08
CA THR A 142 -4.94 24.40 1.08
C THR A 142 -3.53 23.99 1.53
N VAL A 143 -2.72 24.92 2.03
CA VAL A 143 -1.38 24.60 2.55
C VAL A 143 -1.46 23.65 3.73
N GLY A 144 -2.33 23.92 4.71
CA GLY A 144 -2.58 23.03 5.83
C GLY A 144 -3.06 21.65 5.38
N GLY A 145 -3.97 21.60 4.40
CA GLY A 145 -4.47 20.36 3.80
C GLY A 145 -3.36 19.54 3.13
N VAL A 146 -2.46 20.17 2.37
CA VAL A 146 -1.31 19.50 1.75
C VAL A 146 -0.38 18.91 2.81
N ILE A 147 -0.07 19.67 3.86
CA ILE A 147 0.78 19.17 4.97
C ILE A 147 0.13 17.95 5.63
N CYS A 148 -1.16 18.05 5.99
CA CYS A 148 -1.91 16.94 6.58
C CYS A 148 -1.98 15.73 5.63
N PHE A 149 -2.15 15.96 4.32
CA PHE A 149 -2.22 14.91 3.34
C PHE A 149 -0.88 14.17 3.21
N VAL A 150 0.25 14.89 3.10
CA VAL A 150 1.59 14.28 3.00
C VAL A 150 1.92 13.50 4.27
N LEU A 151 1.75 14.12 5.46
CA LEU A 151 2.00 13.43 6.73
C LEU A 151 1.09 12.21 6.90
N GLY A 152 -0.18 12.34 6.58
CA GLY A 152 -1.14 11.25 6.62
C GLY A 152 -0.77 10.12 5.66
N SER A 153 -0.28 10.44 4.45
CA SER A 153 0.18 9.44 3.46
C SER A 153 1.35 8.62 3.98
N LEU A 154 2.34 9.27 4.60
CA LEU A 154 3.51 8.61 5.16
C LEU A 154 3.19 7.75 6.40
N MET A 155 2.14 8.13 7.12
CA MET A 155 1.68 7.44 8.33
C MET A 155 0.53 6.47 8.05
N LEU A 156 0.07 6.32 6.80
CA LEU A 156 -1.14 5.56 6.47
C LEU A 156 -1.00 4.08 6.80
N PHE A 157 0.18 3.50 6.56
CA PHE A 157 0.45 2.09 6.84
C PHE A 157 1.58 1.94 7.85
N ASP A 158 1.33 1.10 8.86
CA ASP A 158 2.28 0.81 9.94
C ASP A 158 2.88 -0.60 9.75
N GLY A 159 3.52 -0.80 8.61
CA GLY A 159 4.19 -2.06 8.29
C GLY A 159 5.60 -2.16 8.87
N PRO A 160 6.03 -3.36 9.30
CA PRO A 160 7.36 -3.59 9.87
C PRO A 160 8.49 -3.47 8.83
N ILE A 161 8.17 -3.61 7.55
CA ILE A 161 9.13 -3.52 6.43
C ILE A 161 8.79 -2.32 5.54
N PRO A 162 9.80 -1.69 4.89
CA PRO A 162 9.60 -0.52 4.03
C PRO A 162 8.59 -0.75 2.90
N ASP A 163 8.53 -1.97 2.35
CA ASP A 163 7.62 -2.32 1.25
C ASP A 163 6.14 -2.33 1.65
N MET A 164 5.86 -2.37 2.96
CA MET A 164 4.50 -2.25 3.50
C MET A 164 4.09 -0.81 3.81
N ARG A 165 4.83 0.19 3.33
CA ARG A 165 4.56 1.62 3.51
C ARG A 165 4.39 2.31 2.18
N VAL A 166 3.69 3.45 2.19
CA VAL A 166 3.63 4.31 0.99
C VAL A 166 5.00 4.89 0.71
N SER A 167 5.51 4.70 -0.50
CA SER A 167 6.81 5.25 -0.88
C SER A 167 6.73 6.77 -1.05
N LEU A 168 7.80 7.48 -0.66
CA LEU A 168 7.92 8.93 -0.90
C LEU A 168 7.81 9.29 -2.39
N GLY A 169 8.28 8.38 -3.27
CA GLY A 169 8.18 8.55 -4.72
C GLY A 169 6.75 8.52 -5.26
N VAL A 170 5.79 7.99 -4.49
CA VAL A 170 4.36 8.00 -4.81
C VAL A 170 3.64 9.10 -4.03
N ALA A 171 3.94 9.28 -2.74
CA ALA A 171 3.27 10.25 -1.88
C ALA A 171 3.46 11.69 -2.35
N LEU A 172 4.69 12.09 -2.66
CA LEU A 172 4.99 13.48 -3.06
C LEU A 172 4.37 13.88 -4.40
N PRO A 173 4.53 13.12 -5.50
CA PRO A 173 3.87 13.46 -6.77
C PRO A 173 2.35 13.51 -6.62
N THR A 174 1.74 12.59 -5.89
CA THR A 174 0.29 12.57 -5.65
C THR A 174 -0.16 13.82 -4.91
N ALA A 175 0.56 14.23 -3.86
CA ALA A 175 0.27 15.44 -3.11
C ALA A 175 0.38 16.71 -4.00
N VAL A 176 1.38 16.78 -4.88
CA VAL A 176 1.55 17.88 -5.84
C VAL A 176 0.38 17.94 -6.82
N VAL A 177 -0.04 16.79 -7.35
CA VAL A 177 -1.20 16.71 -8.27
C VAL A 177 -2.48 17.17 -7.57
N ILE A 178 -2.74 16.72 -6.34
CA ILE A 178 -3.91 17.11 -5.56
C ILE A 178 -3.87 18.61 -5.25
N ALA A 179 -2.76 19.13 -4.76
CA ALA A 179 -2.58 20.54 -4.47
C ALA A 179 -2.80 21.41 -5.72
N GLY A 180 -2.19 21.03 -6.84
CA GLY A 180 -2.33 21.72 -8.12
C GLY A 180 -3.78 21.73 -8.61
N LEU A 181 -4.50 20.63 -8.46
CA LEU A 181 -5.91 20.54 -8.85
C LEU A 181 -6.80 21.37 -7.93
N VAL A 182 -6.58 21.33 -6.61
CA VAL A 182 -7.32 22.17 -5.64
C VAL A 182 -7.12 23.65 -5.98
N VAL A 183 -5.89 24.09 -6.19
CA VAL A 183 -5.59 25.49 -6.57
C VAL A 183 -6.21 25.85 -7.91
N PHE A 184 -6.13 24.95 -8.91
CA PHE A 184 -6.75 25.16 -10.22
C PHE A 184 -8.28 25.37 -10.11
N LEU A 185 -8.95 24.51 -9.35
CA LEU A 185 -10.40 24.61 -9.15
C LEU A 185 -10.79 25.89 -8.40
N LEU A 186 -10.03 26.26 -7.35
CA LEU A 186 -10.25 27.52 -6.63
C LEU A 186 -10.14 28.73 -7.55
N THR A 187 -9.15 28.78 -8.43
CA THR A 187 -8.99 29.91 -9.38
C THR A 187 -10.12 30.00 -10.40
N ARG A 188 -10.85 28.91 -10.64
CA ARG A 188 -12.03 28.89 -11.51
C ARG A 188 -13.30 29.35 -10.80
N VAL A 189 -13.42 29.08 -9.49
CA VAL A 189 -14.58 29.49 -8.68
C VAL A 189 -14.56 30.99 -8.37
N ILE A 190 -13.38 31.61 -8.25
CA ILE A 190 -13.19 33.03 -7.93
C ILE A 190 -13.38 33.93 -9.15
N LYS A 191 -13.44 33.40 -10.36
CA LYS A 191 -13.80 34.11 -11.61
C LYS A 191 -15.27 33.99 -11.93
#